data_a68f8471ba4642223859e8f6ae6b94cd
#
_entry.id   a68f8471ba4642223859e8f6ae6b94cd
#
_cell.length_a   1.000
_cell.length_b   1.000
_cell.length_c   1.000
_cell.angle_alpha   90.00
_cell.angle_beta   90.00
_cell.angle_gamma   90.00
#
_symmetry.space_group_name_H-M   'P 1'
#
loop_
_entity.id
_entity.type
_entity.pdbx_description
1 polymer ?
#
loop_
_entity_poly.entity_id
_entity_poly.type
_entity_poly.pdbx_seq_one_letter_code
_entity_poly.pdbx_strand_id
1 'polypeptide(L)'
;MPRQQKLDPRTVEVITVLAAEHMMPQAEIAVLMNLSATRVNKAVKGAMRDGLIVRRLEVTEKVSEEGRFAANNLRKITPLKEALRDLEQGNGRPCLQELYVFDSGETSQDYDAPVRRFAHPTAAYLSKQLIKKEVKHIGISWGVALLSLVDVLRVTLSNHPRQVDPVTCIPIAGSPPEVEHYNKTSSANLAGALSRILNGSANAASSFSVGGWIPAKFSDRDRSVIRNFCFTSPSYEKAFCDGGTIHNLDCVLTSVGATKDFERPWLKAAAQASTLALSDFRELSVGNIAGCFLPVPGLDARGRKVLDGVNERWLGIQFQHLQNCAAAALRKRTPGVVVLAIGEGKAEVVLEAIKHKLVNILCCDMRLMKRLEELCAQETLSLEA
;
A
#
# COMPACT_ATOMS: atom_id res chain seq x y z
N MET A 1 -16.11 33.33 13.45
CA MET A 1 -16.52 32.03 12.96
C MET A 1 -15.57 31.65 11.78
N PRO A 2 -14.89 30.52 11.78
CA PRO A 2 -14.04 30.14 10.66
C PRO A 2 -14.92 30.00 9.41
N ARG A 3 -14.52 30.63 8.29
CA ARG A 3 -15.18 30.50 6.99
C ARG A 3 -15.18 29.01 6.62
N GLN A 4 -16.36 28.39 6.53
CA GLN A 4 -16.50 27.02 6.06
C GLN A 4 -15.87 26.93 4.66
N GLN A 5 -14.81 26.17 4.55
CA GLN A 5 -14.11 25.95 3.29
C GLN A 5 -15.09 25.35 2.27
N LYS A 6 -15.17 25.98 1.09
CA LYS A 6 -16.03 25.53 -0.02
C LYS A 6 -15.59 24.12 -0.43
N LEU A 7 -16.53 23.22 -0.70
CA LEU A 7 -16.18 21.90 -1.28
C LEU A 7 -15.57 22.12 -2.66
N ASP A 8 -14.59 21.30 -3.01
CA ASP A 8 -14.03 21.28 -4.35
C ASP A 8 -15.07 20.76 -5.37
N PRO A 9 -14.96 21.16 -6.64
CA PRO A 9 -15.93 20.79 -7.66
C PRO A 9 -16.15 19.29 -7.82
N ARG A 10 -15.08 18.49 -7.74
CA ARG A 10 -15.13 17.02 -7.86
C ARG A 10 -15.92 16.40 -6.72
N THR A 11 -15.72 16.86 -5.50
CA THR A 11 -16.51 16.42 -4.34
C THR A 11 -18.00 16.73 -4.53
N VAL A 12 -18.34 17.90 -5.10
CA VAL A 12 -19.74 18.24 -5.41
C VAL A 12 -20.32 17.31 -6.47
N GLU A 13 -19.58 16.99 -7.52
CA GLU A 13 -20.02 16.03 -8.55
C GLU A 13 -20.29 14.64 -7.99
N VAL A 14 -19.38 14.12 -7.14
CA VAL A 14 -19.56 12.81 -6.48
C VAL A 14 -20.83 12.79 -5.63
N ILE A 15 -21.05 13.82 -4.79
CA ILE A 15 -22.27 13.94 -3.97
C ILE A 15 -23.51 13.98 -4.87
N THR A 16 -23.42 14.68 -6.00
CA THR A 16 -24.53 14.81 -6.96
C THR A 16 -24.91 13.45 -7.54
N VAL A 17 -23.94 12.64 -7.98
CA VAL A 17 -24.17 11.31 -8.53
C VAL A 17 -24.74 10.37 -7.47
N LEU A 18 -24.17 10.37 -6.26
CA LEU A 18 -24.67 9.54 -5.16
C LEU A 18 -26.12 9.87 -4.80
N ALA A 19 -26.46 11.15 -4.77
CA ALA A 19 -27.83 11.59 -4.45
C ALA A 19 -28.82 11.32 -5.58
N ALA A 20 -28.42 11.53 -6.85
CA ALA A 20 -29.33 11.51 -7.99
C ALA A 20 -29.42 10.14 -8.69
N GLU A 21 -28.29 9.52 -9.02
CA GLU A 21 -28.26 8.23 -9.73
C GLU A 21 -28.39 7.04 -8.78
N HIS A 22 -27.77 7.13 -7.61
CA HIS A 22 -27.82 6.05 -6.63
C HIS A 22 -28.93 6.20 -5.60
N MET A 23 -29.71 7.28 -5.67
CA MET A 23 -30.84 7.58 -4.75
C MET A 23 -30.43 7.45 -3.27
N MET A 24 -29.17 7.72 -2.95
CA MET A 24 -28.61 7.52 -1.61
C MET A 24 -29.07 8.63 -0.66
N PRO A 25 -29.55 8.31 0.55
CA PRO A 25 -29.92 9.30 1.56
C PRO A 25 -28.75 10.23 1.90
N GLN A 26 -29.04 11.52 2.12
CA GLN A 26 -27.97 12.50 2.44
C GLN A 26 -27.18 12.17 3.71
N ALA A 27 -27.80 11.50 4.68
CA ALA A 27 -27.13 11.04 5.88
C ALA A 27 -26.08 9.96 5.59
N GLU A 28 -26.41 9.03 4.69
CA GLU A 28 -25.52 7.98 4.23
C GLU A 28 -24.36 8.56 3.40
N ILE A 29 -24.66 9.49 2.49
CA ILE A 29 -23.64 10.24 1.74
C ILE A 29 -22.68 10.97 2.70
N ALA A 30 -23.22 11.55 3.77
CA ALA A 30 -22.44 12.27 4.77
C ALA A 30 -21.43 11.33 5.45
N VAL A 31 -21.87 10.13 5.84
CA VAL A 31 -21.00 9.09 6.41
C VAL A 31 -19.95 8.65 5.40
N LEU A 32 -20.39 8.30 4.20
CA LEU A 32 -19.53 7.79 3.12
C LEU A 32 -18.40 8.77 2.76
N MET A 33 -18.74 10.07 2.69
CA MET A 33 -17.81 11.13 2.30
C MET A 33 -17.05 11.74 3.48
N ASN A 34 -17.30 11.28 4.71
CA ASN A 34 -16.79 11.90 5.94
C ASN A 34 -17.09 13.41 6.02
N LEU A 35 -18.31 13.78 5.72
CA LEU A 35 -18.81 15.14 5.71
C LEU A 35 -19.98 15.29 6.71
N SER A 36 -20.28 16.52 7.12
CA SER A 36 -21.53 16.77 7.84
C SER A 36 -22.74 16.73 6.88
N ALA A 37 -23.89 16.27 7.37
CA ALA A 37 -25.13 16.28 6.62
C ALA A 37 -25.48 17.67 6.07
N THR A 38 -25.13 18.73 6.81
CA THR A 38 -25.32 20.13 6.37
C THR A 38 -24.49 20.46 5.13
N ARG A 39 -23.24 19.95 5.04
CA ARG A 39 -22.38 20.16 3.85
C ARG A 39 -22.90 19.40 2.66
N VAL A 40 -23.36 18.16 2.83
CA VAL A 40 -23.99 17.36 1.77
C VAL A 40 -25.27 18.05 1.27
N ASN A 41 -26.14 18.50 2.16
CA ASN A 41 -27.37 19.23 1.77
C ASN A 41 -27.06 20.52 0.98
N LYS A 42 -26.05 21.28 1.40
CA LYS A 42 -25.61 22.47 0.65
C LYS A 42 -25.09 22.11 -0.75
N ALA A 43 -24.33 21.01 -0.87
CA ALA A 43 -23.82 20.56 -2.16
C ALA A 43 -24.95 20.12 -3.11
N VAL A 44 -25.90 19.31 -2.63
CA VAL A 44 -27.08 18.88 -3.43
C VAL A 44 -27.93 20.08 -3.87
N LYS A 45 -28.21 21.03 -2.96
CA LYS A 45 -28.94 22.25 -3.31
C LYS A 45 -28.15 23.13 -4.29
N GLY A 46 -26.85 23.22 -4.15
CA GLY A 46 -25.96 23.89 -5.09
C GLY A 46 -26.01 23.22 -6.48
N ALA A 47 -25.88 21.91 -6.54
CA ALA A 47 -25.96 21.12 -7.77
C ALA A 47 -27.30 21.29 -8.51
N MET A 48 -28.43 21.37 -7.75
CA MET A 48 -29.75 21.69 -8.34
C MET A 48 -29.78 23.09 -8.95
N ARG A 49 -29.27 24.10 -8.23
CA ARG A 49 -29.22 25.47 -8.71
C ARG A 49 -28.32 25.64 -9.93
N ASP A 50 -27.18 24.94 -9.94
CA ASP A 50 -26.17 25.04 -10.99
C ASP A 50 -26.50 24.10 -12.18
N GLY A 51 -27.68 23.43 -12.15
CA GLY A 51 -28.20 22.60 -13.22
C GLY A 51 -27.48 21.26 -13.42
N LEU A 52 -26.75 20.79 -12.40
CA LEU A 52 -26.15 19.44 -12.37
C LEU A 52 -27.20 18.37 -12.06
N ILE A 53 -28.28 18.74 -11.40
CA ILE A 53 -29.44 17.89 -11.09
C ILE A 53 -30.68 18.55 -11.67
N VAL A 54 -31.49 17.78 -12.40
CA VAL A 54 -32.76 18.21 -12.93
C VAL A 54 -33.95 17.64 -12.12
N ARG A 55 -35.19 18.01 -12.50
CA ARG A 55 -36.42 17.75 -11.75
C ARG A 55 -36.64 16.33 -11.20
N ARG A 56 -36.02 15.30 -11.74
CA ARG A 56 -36.12 13.90 -11.27
C ARG A 56 -34.88 13.41 -10.56
N LEU A 57 -34.02 14.32 -10.06
CA LEU A 57 -32.73 13.97 -9.52
C LEU A 57 -31.83 13.24 -10.54
N GLU A 58 -32.02 13.54 -11.82
CA GLU A 58 -31.16 13.02 -12.89
C GLU A 58 -29.88 13.84 -12.98
N VAL A 59 -28.75 13.15 -13.14
CA VAL A 59 -27.46 13.79 -13.33
C VAL A 59 -27.35 14.21 -14.81
N THR A 60 -27.08 15.48 -15.05
CA THR A 60 -26.90 16.00 -16.40
C THR A 60 -25.53 15.63 -16.97
N GLU A 61 -25.35 15.82 -18.28
CA GLU A 61 -24.06 15.67 -18.98
C GLU A 61 -22.96 16.62 -18.46
N LYS A 62 -23.33 17.63 -17.65
CA LYS A 62 -22.37 18.53 -17.01
C LYS A 62 -21.53 17.89 -15.91
N VAL A 63 -21.93 16.72 -15.41
CA VAL A 63 -21.11 15.95 -14.47
C VAL A 63 -20.10 15.16 -15.26
N SER A 64 -18.81 15.30 -14.90
CA SER A 64 -17.73 14.59 -15.57
C SER A 64 -17.83 13.08 -15.39
N GLU A 65 -17.34 12.32 -16.36
CA GLU A 65 -17.22 10.85 -16.24
C GLU A 65 -16.35 10.46 -15.04
N GLU A 66 -15.32 11.26 -14.72
CA GLU A 66 -14.49 11.05 -13.53
C GLU A 66 -15.30 11.17 -12.22
N GLY A 67 -16.23 12.11 -12.14
CA GLY A 67 -17.13 12.26 -10.99
C GLY A 67 -18.07 11.07 -10.84
N ARG A 68 -18.63 10.58 -11.95
CA ARG A 68 -19.48 9.37 -11.98
C ARG A 68 -18.71 8.12 -11.55
N PHE A 69 -17.52 7.93 -12.11
CA PHE A 69 -16.63 6.82 -11.77
C PHE A 69 -16.25 6.83 -10.29
N ALA A 70 -15.86 8.00 -9.76
CA ALA A 70 -15.51 8.15 -8.34
C ALA A 70 -16.68 7.83 -7.41
N ALA A 71 -17.92 8.26 -7.75
CA ALA A 71 -19.12 7.98 -6.96
C ALA A 71 -19.46 6.49 -6.95
N ASN A 72 -19.42 5.83 -8.12
CA ASN A 72 -19.65 4.40 -8.25
C ASN A 72 -18.63 3.56 -7.44
N ASN A 73 -17.36 3.98 -7.46
CA ASN A 73 -16.32 3.31 -6.70
C ASN A 73 -16.52 3.47 -5.20
N LEU A 74 -16.83 4.68 -4.71
CA LEU A 74 -17.08 4.90 -3.28
C LEU A 74 -18.19 4.01 -2.73
N ARG A 75 -19.27 3.81 -3.48
CA ARG A 75 -20.38 2.95 -3.08
C ARG A 75 -19.94 1.49 -2.86
N LYS A 76 -19.01 0.97 -3.67
CA LYS A 76 -18.50 -0.40 -3.57
C LYS A 76 -17.36 -0.53 -2.56
N ILE A 77 -16.52 0.49 -2.49
CA ILE A 77 -15.29 0.48 -1.66
C ILE A 77 -15.62 0.43 -0.18
N THR A 78 -16.64 1.15 0.29
CA THR A 78 -16.94 1.22 1.73
C THR A 78 -17.37 -0.12 2.31
N PRO A 79 -18.34 -0.86 1.73
CA PRO A 79 -18.70 -2.18 2.22
C PRO A 79 -17.52 -3.17 2.20
N LEU A 80 -16.73 -3.16 1.12
CA LEU A 80 -15.55 -4.02 1.04
C LEU A 80 -14.52 -3.66 2.12
N LYS A 81 -14.26 -2.37 2.35
CA LYS A 81 -13.33 -1.95 3.40
C LYS A 81 -13.77 -2.41 4.79
N GLU A 82 -15.05 -2.32 5.10
CA GLU A 82 -15.57 -2.82 6.39
C GLU A 82 -15.46 -4.35 6.47
N ALA A 83 -15.84 -5.09 5.43
CA ALA A 83 -15.66 -6.54 5.39
C ALA A 83 -14.19 -6.96 5.58
N LEU A 84 -13.25 -6.26 4.94
CA LEU A 84 -11.82 -6.51 5.11
C LEU A 84 -11.34 -6.23 6.55
N ARG A 85 -11.88 -5.20 7.19
CA ARG A 85 -11.57 -4.86 8.60
C ARG A 85 -12.08 -5.92 9.57
N ASP A 86 -13.25 -6.48 9.30
CA ASP A 86 -13.84 -7.53 10.13
C ASP A 86 -13.02 -8.84 10.09
N LEU A 87 -12.25 -9.04 9.01
CA LEU A 87 -11.34 -10.19 8.87
C LEU A 87 -9.99 -9.99 9.56
N GLU A 88 -9.66 -8.78 10.07
CA GLU A 88 -8.41 -8.54 10.77
C GLU A 88 -8.31 -9.35 12.07
N GLN A 89 -7.25 -10.16 12.20
CA GLN A 89 -7.04 -11.06 13.33
C GLN A 89 -6.63 -10.32 14.62
N GLY A 90 -7.01 -10.88 15.75
CA GLY A 90 -6.64 -10.41 17.09
C GLY A 90 -7.43 -9.21 17.58
N ASN A 91 -7.25 -8.87 18.85
CA ASN A 91 -7.96 -7.80 19.54
C ASN A 91 -7.44 -6.42 19.13
N GLY A 92 -8.30 -5.40 19.25
CA GLY A 92 -7.95 -4.00 19.05
C GLY A 92 -8.56 -3.40 17.79
N ARG A 93 -8.23 -2.13 17.54
CA ARG A 93 -8.77 -1.38 16.39
C ARG A 93 -8.23 -1.93 15.07
N PRO A 94 -9.06 -1.98 14.02
CA PRO A 94 -8.62 -2.31 12.69
C PRO A 94 -7.49 -1.40 12.21
N CYS A 95 -6.48 -1.98 11.54
CA CYS A 95 -5.36 -1.25 10.98
C CYS A 95 -5.68 -0.65 9.61
N LEU A 96 -6.52 -1.32 8.79
CA LEU A 96 -6.92 -0.82 7.48
C LEU A 96 -7.76 0.45 7.64
N GLN A 97 -7.20 1.58 7.24
CA GLN A 97 -7.85 2.89 7.34
C GLN A 97 -8.53 3.27 6.04
N GLU A 98 -7.81 3.07 4.91
CA GLU A 98 -8.24 3.55 3.61
C GLU A 98 -8.06 2.49 2.53
N LEU A 99 -9.05 2.42 1.65
CA LEU A 99 -9.04 1.61 0.43
C LEU A 99 -9.27 2.53 -0.76
N TYR A 100 -8.26 2.61 -1.64
CA TYR A 100 -8.33 3.38 -2.88
C TYR A 100 -8.29 2.45 -4.07
N VAL A 101 -9.28 2.58 -4.92
CA VAL A 101 -9.40 1.78 -6.14
C VAL A 101 -9.26 2.69 -7.34
N PHE A 102 -8.32 2.36 -8.22
CA PHE A 102 -8.06 3.12 -9.42
C PHE A 102 -8.28 2.26 -10.66
N ASP A 103 -8.73 2.89 -11.73
CA ASP A 103 -8.82 2.22 -13.02
C ASP A 103 -7.42 2.12 -13.64
N SER A 104 -6.95 0.90 -13.83
CA SER A 104 -5.69 0.63 -14.55
C SER A 104 -5.91 0.43 -16.05
N GLY A 105 -7.17 0.49 -16.52
CA GLY A 105 -7.57 0.19 -17.89
C GLY A 105 -7.59 -1.30 -18.19
N GLU A 106 -7.94 -1.66 -19.43
CA GLU A 106 -7.94 -3.03 -19.89
C GLU A 106 -6.49 -3.60 -19.94
N THR A 107 -6.40 -4.91 -19.78
CA THR A 107 -5.14 -5.65 -19.91
C THR A 107 -4.58 -5.49 -21.33
N SER A 108 -3.55 -4.67 -21.46
CA SER A 108 -2.71 -4.70 -22.64
C SER A 108 -1.68 -5.82 -22.47
N GLN A 109 -1.12 -6.33 -23.58
CA GLN A 109 0.03 -7.24 -23.54
C GLN A 109 1.25 -6.56 -22.87
N ASP A 110 1.25 -5.22 -22.80
CA ASP A 110 2.24 -4.42 -22.08
C ASP A 110 1.84 -4.26 -20.59
N TYR A 111 2.53 -4.99 -19.72
CA TYR A 111 2.36 -4.89 -18.25
C TYR A 111 2.62 -3.47 -17.71
N ASP A 112 3.47 -2.70 -18.36
CA ASP A 112 3.87 -1.38 -17.88
C ASP A 112 2.79 -0.32 -18.07
N ALA A 113 1.91 -0.47 -19.06
CA ALA A 113 0.86 0.52 -19.32
C ALA A 113 -0.18 0.61 -18.18
N PRO A 114 -0.74 -0.50 -17.66
CA PRO A 114 -1.60 -0.48 -16.47
C PRO A 114 -0.90 0.10 -15.24
N VAL A 115 0.38 -0.23 -15.04
CA VAL A 115 1.16 0.27 -13.89
C VAL A 115 1.33 1.79 -13.97
N ARG A 116 1.67 2.33 -15.14
CA ARG A 116 1.78 3.79 -15.34
C ARG A 116 0.45 4.51 -15.14
N ARG A 117 -0.67 3.98 -15.65
CA ARG A 117 -2.00 4.56 -15.44
C ARG A 117 -2.38 4.59 -13.96
N PHE A 118 -2.08 3.51 -13.24
CA PHE A 118 -2.31 3.41 -11.81
C PHE A 118 -1.44 4.39 -10.99
N ALA A 119 -0.21 4.66 -11.42
CA ALA A 119 0.73 5.50 -10.70
C ALA A 119 0.26 6.97 -10.58
N HIS A 120 -0.41 7.53 -11.60
CA HIS A 120 -0.84 8.93 -11.58
C HIS A 120 -1.85 9.25 -10.47
N PRO A 121 -3.02 8.61 -10.38
CA PRO A 121 -3.98 8.89 -9.31
C PRO A 121 -3.43 8.50 -7.94
N THR A 122 -2.64 7.42 -7.87
CA THR A 122 -1.97 7.01 -6.62
C THR A 122 -1.00 8.07 -6.13
N ALA A 123 -0.19 8.66 -7.01
CA ALA A 123 0.74 9.74 -6.67
C ALA A 123 -0.02 11.01 -6.24
N ALA A 124 -1.10 11.38 -6.91
CA ALA A 124 -1.93 12.53 -6.54
C ALA A 124 -2.52 12.38 -5.13
N TYR A 125 -2.90 11.17 -4.74
CA TYR A 125 -3.34 10.87 -3.38
C TYR A 125 -2.17 10.87 -2.39
N LEU A 126 -1.11 10.09 -2.65
CA LEU A 126 -0.01 9.90 -1.71
C LEU A 126 0.83 11.18 -1.53
N SER A 127 0.95 12.04 -2.53
CA SER A 127 1.65 13.32 -2.38
C SER A 127 1.12 14.11 -1.18
N LYS A 128 -0.21 14.17 -0.99
CA LYS A 128 -0.85 14.85 0.14
C LYS A 128 -0.57 14.19 1.49
N GLN A 129 -0.28 12.90 1.50
CA GLN A 129 0.03 12.15 2.71
C GLN A 129 1.50 12.29 3.10
N LEU A 130 2.40 12.22 2.12
CA LEU A 130 3.85 12.23 2.33
C LEU A 130 4.41 13.59 2.74
N ILE A 131 3.71 14.70 2.40
CA ILE A 131 4.11 16.06 2.79
C ILE A 131 3.55 16.51 4.15
N LYS A 132 2.86 15.64 4.89
CA LYS A 132 2.40 15.97 6.24
C LYS A 132 3.59 16.11 7.20
N LYS A 133 3.51 17.07 8.12
CA LYS A 133 4.58 17.35 9.10
C LYS A 133 4.88 16.15 10.02
N GLU A 134 3.91 15.27 10.20
CA GLU A 134 4.02 14.08 11.03
C GLU A 134 4.85 12.97 10.37
N VAL A 135 5.08 13.03 9.05
CA VAL A 135 5.85 12.02 8.31
C VAL A 135 7.31 12.42 8.28
N LYS A 136 8.13 11.78 9.12
CA LYS A 136 9.57 12.01 9.24
C LYS A 136 10.41 10.84 8.73
N HIS A 137 9.91 9.62 8.83
CA HIS A 137 10.62 8.40 8.48
C HIS A 137 9.80 7.56 7.50
N ILE A 138 10.34 7.36 6.29
CA ILE A 138 9.70 6.59 5.22
C ILE A 138 10.58 5.40 4.87
N GLY A 139 10.00 4.19 4.97
CA GLY A 139 10.59 2.98 4.41
C GLY A 139 10.03 2.70 3.02
N ILE A 140 10.86 2.31 2.07
CA ILE A 140 10.40 1.92 0.74
C ILE A 140 10.99 0.58 0.32
N SER A 141 10.14 -0.33 -0.18
CA SER A 141 10.55 -1.62 -0.73
C SER A 141 10.91 -1.49 -2.22
N TRP A 142 10.92 -2.58 -2.94
CA TRP A 142 11.20 -2.62 -4.39
C TRP A 142 9.94 -2.85 -5.23
N GLY A 143 10.03 -2.60 -6.52
CA GLY A 143 9.03 -3.02 -7.50
C GLY A 143 8.71 -1.98 -8.57
N VAL A 144 8.16 -2.46 -9.69
CA VAL A 144 7.81 -1.62 -10.85
C VAL A 144 6.71 -0.61 -10.49
N ALA A 145 5.72 -1.01 -9.69
CA ALA A 145 4.66 -0.10 -9.24
C ALA A 145 5.22 1.05 -8.39
N LEU A 146 6.21 0.76 -7.53
CA LEU A 146 6.86 1.78 -6.71
C LEU A 146 7.77 2.68 -7.55
N LEU A 147 8.48 2.13 -8.56
CA LEU A 147 9.24 2.96 -9.49
C LEU A 147 8.33 3.94 -10.21
N SER A 148 7.25 3.45 -10.81
CA SER A 148 6.29 4.31 -11.52
C SER A 148 5.67 5.36 -10.60
N LEU A 149 5.36 5.00 -9.36
CA LEU A 149 4.89 5.96 -8.34
C LEU A 149 5.92 7.05 -8.07
N VAL A 150 7.18 6.68 -7.83
CA VAL A 150 8.27 7.64 -7.52
C VAL A 150 8.52 8.57 -8.70
N ASP A 151 8.46 8.07 -9.94
CA ASP A 151 8.61 8.89 -11.14
C ASP A 151 7.48 9.92 -11.28
N VAL A 152 6.23 9.54 -11.01
CA VAL A 152 5.10 10.47 -11.02
C VAL A 152 5.16 11.44 -9.84
N LEU A 153 5.55 10.99 -8.63
CA LEU A 153 5.72 11.87 -7.46
C LEU A 153 6.76 12.97 -7.72
N ARG A 154 7.81 12.67 -8.49
CA ARG A 154 8.81 13.67 -8.88
C ARG A 154 8.18 14.87 -9.59
N VAL A 155 7.24 14.62 -10.50
CA VAL A 155 6.52 15.66 -11.22
C VAL A 155 5.47 16.31 -10.32
N THR A 156 4.69 15.52 -9.60
CA THR A 156 3.59 16.00 -8.76
C THR A 156 4.09 16.90 -7.63
N LEU A 157 5.25 16.60 -7.03
CA LEU A 157 5.82 17.35 -5.90
C LEU A 157 6.81 18.44 -6.32
N SER A 158 7.17 18.55 -7.59
CA SER A 158 8.13 19.56 -8.07
C SER A 158 7.70 21.00 -7.76
N ASN A 159 6.41 21.28 -7.70
CA ASN A 159 5.83 22.59 -7.45
C ASN A 159 5.35 22.81 -5.99
N HIS A 160 5.53 21.81 -5.12
CA HIS A 160 5.16 21.96 -3.72
C HIS A 160 6.29 22.61 -2.91
N PRO A 161 5.96 23.50 -1.96
CA PRO A 161 6.95 24.01 -1.03
C PRO A 161 7.55 22.83 -0.26
N ARG A 162 8.89 22.77 -0.22
CA ARG A 162 9.61 21.73 0.51
C ARG A 162 9.23 21.75 1.98
N GLN A 163 9.18 20.58 2.59
CA GLN A 163 9.02 20.50 4.04
C GLN A 163 10.20 21.21 4.72
N VAL A 164 9.89 21.88 5.82
CA VAL A 164 10.90 22.59 6.63
C VAL A 164 11.84 21.56 7.28
N ASP A 165 11.27 20.43 7.73
CA ASP A 165 12.04 19.35 8.33
C ASP A 165 12.37 18.27 7.30
N PRO A 166 13.65 17.81 7.23
CA PRO A 166 14.03 16.77 6.29
C PRO A 166 13.37 15.41 6.63
N VAL A 167 12.90 14.72 5.59
CA VAL A 167 12.34 13.37 5.70
C VAL A 167 13.44 12.34 5.48
N THR A 168 13.58 11.41 6.41
CA THR A 168 14.50 10.28 6.26
C THR A 168 13.84 9.17 5.44
N CYS A 169 14.37 8.88 4.25
CA CYS A 169 13.93 7.76 3.42
C CYS A 169 14.95 6.63 3.52
N ILE A 170 14.51 5.43 3.91
CA ILE A 170 15.37 4.26 4.02
C ILE A 170 14.91 3.11 3.11
N PRO A 171 15.83 2.36 2.50
CA PRO A 171 15.52 1.09 1.87
C PRO A 171 15.17 0.06 2.95
N ILE A 172 14.07 -0.65 2.77
CA ILE A 172 13.63 -1.64 3.76
C ILE A 172 13.69 -3.08 3.26
N ALA A 173 14.08 -3.28 2.01
CA ALA A 173 14.07 -4.58 1.39
C ALA A 173 15.30 -4.76 0.48
N GLY A 174 15.91 -5.93 0.54
CA GLY A 174 17.06 -6.27 -0.30
C GLY A 174 16.66 -6.58 -1.73
N SER A 175 17.49 -6.22 -2.68
CA SER A 175 17.28 -6.59 -4.08
C SER A 175 17.70 -8.04 -4.32
N PRO A 176 16.95 -8.82 -5.11
CA PRO A 176 17.40 -10.12 -5.58
C PRO A 176 18.71 -9.98 -6.37
N PRO A 177 19.71 -10.87 -6.16
CA PRO A 177 21.06 -10.65 -6.64
C PRO A 177 21.28 -10.75 -8.16
N GLU A 178 20.33 -11.22 -8.96
CA GLU A 178 20.62 -11.73 -10.31
C GLU A 178 19.89 -11.03 -11.49
N VAL A 179 19.37 -9.82 -11.35
CA VAL A 179 18.60 -9.23 -12.44
C VAL A 179 19.11 -7.83 -12.82
N GLU A 180 19.77 -7.72 -13.98
CA GLU A 180 20.32 -6.47 -14.53
C GLU A 180 19.29 -5.31 -14.57
N HIS A 181 18.03 -5.61 -14.79
CA HIS A 181 16.95 -4.61 -14.83
C HIS A 181 16.46 -4.16 -13.44
N TYR A 182 16.81 -4.87 -12.36
CA TYR A 182 16.37 -4.53 -10.99
C TYR A 182 17.10 -3.33 -10.37
N ASN A 183 18.18 -2.85 -10.96
CA ASN A 183 18.87 -1.68 -10.43
C ASN A 183 17.94 -0.47 -10.28
N LYS A 184 17.07 -0.20 -11.25
CA LYS A 184 16.14 0.93 -11.20
C LYS A 184 15.03 0.75 -10.16
N THR A 185 14.55 -0.48 -9.98
CA THR A 185 13.44 -0.84 -9.09
C THR A 185 13.92 -1.23 -7.68
N SER A 186 15.22 -1.18 -7.41
CA SER A 186 15.77 -1.54 -6.10
C SER A 186 15.31 -0.59 -5.01
N SER A 187 15.08 -1.13 -3.82
CA SER A 187 14.70 -0.36 -2.62
C SER A 187 15.68 0.80 -2.35
N ALA A 188 16.99 0.57 -2.53
CA ALA A 188 18.03 1.59 -2.37
C ALA A 188 17.86 2.75 -3.35
N ASN A 189 17.68 2.47 -4.64
CA ASN A 189 17.49 3.50 -5.65
C ASN A 189 16.20 4.29 -5.45
N LEU A 190 15.11 3.59 -5.10
CA LEU A 190 13.82 4.21 -4.83
C LEU A 190 13.87 5.09 -3.57
N ALA A 191 14.54 4.66 -2.51
CA ALA A 191 14.75 5.47 -1.29
C ALA A 191 15.55 6.74 -1.59
N GLY A 192 16.65 6.62 -2.34
CA GLY A 192 17.45 7.77 -2.76
C GLY A 192 16.70 8.73 -3.67
N ALA A 193 15.89 8.21 -4.61
CA ALA A 193 15.05 9.04 -5.48
C ALA A 193 13.97 9.78 -4.68
N LEU A 194 13.26 9.08 -3.78
CA LEU A 194 12.22 9.68 -2.93
C LEU A 194 12.81 10.73 -1.99
N SER A 195 13.99 10.48 -1.39
CA SER A 195 14.69 11.45 -0.57
C SER A 195 15.00 12.73 -1.34
N ARG A 196 15.49 12.63 -2.59
CA ARG A 196 15.72 13.81 -3.44
C ARG A 196 14.45 14.57 -3.78
N ILE A 197 13.34 13.87 -3.98
CA ILE A 197 12.04 14.50 -4.27
C ILE A 197 11.55 15.30 -3.06
N LEU A 198 11.61 14.71 -1.87
CA LEU A 198 11.05 15.32 -0.65
C LEU A 198 11.97 16.40 -0.05
N ASN A 199 13.27 16.17 -0.04
CA ASN A 199 14.23 17.05 0.65
C ASN A 199 14.99 18.00 -0.32
N GLY A 200 14.92 17.74 -1.63
CA GLY A 200 15.79 18.35 -2.62
C GLY A 200 17.18 17.70 -2.66
N SER A 201 17.90 17.91 -3.76
CA SER A 201 19.17 17.21 -4.02
C SER A 201 20.27 17.54 -2.99
N ALA A 202 20.27 18.75 -2.44
CA ALA A 202 21.29 19.16 -1.45
C ALA A 202 21.14 18.46 -0.09
N ASN A 203 19.92 18.05 0.27
CA ASN A 203 19.60 17.47 1.58
C ASN A 203 19.23 15.98 1.47
N ALA A 204 19.43 15.36 0.30
CA ALA A 204 19.14 13.96 0.12
C ALA A 204 20.15 13.10 0.87
N ALA A 205 19.66 12.22 1.74
CA ALA A 205 20.50 11.23 2.40
C ALA A 205 21.10 10.27 1.37
N SER A 206 22.34 9.82 1.61
CA SER A 206 22.93 8.73 0.83
C SER A 206 22.12 7.45 1.02
N SER A 207 21.78 6.79 -0.08
CA SER A 207 21.14 5.49 -0.06
C SER A 207 22.16 4.40 0.29
N PHE A 208 21.73 3.36 0.97
CA PHE A 208 22.52 2.15 1.24
C PHE A 208 21.75 0.92 0.73
N SER A 209 22.47 -0.17 0.49
CA SER A 209 21.84 -1.41 0.06
C SER A 209 21.53 -2.31 1.24
N VAL A 210 20.35 -2.91 1.22
CA VAL A 210 19.95 -3.97 2.16
C VAL A 210 20.20 -5.31 1.48
N GLY A 211 20.75 -6.29 2.20
CA GLY A 211 20.90 -7.65 1.71
C GLY A 211 19.54 -8.35 1.53
N GLY A 212 19.53 -9.40 0.73
CA GLY A 212 18.37 -10.28 0.54
C GLY A 212 18.24 -11.32 1.64
N TRP A 213 17.94 -12.56 1.26
CA TRP A 213 17.92 -13.70 2.17
C TRP A 213 19.31 -14.30 2.35
N ILE A 214 19.66 -14.66 3.58
CA ILE A 214 20.87 -15.40 3.88
C ILE A 214 20.69 -16.83 3.38
N PRO A 215 21.58 -17.36 2.50
CA PRO A 215 21.45 -18.69 1.96
C PRO A 215 21.39 -19.79 3.04
N ALA A 216 20.63 -20.86 2.77
CA ALA A 216 20.40 -21.94 3.71
C ALA A 216 21.67 -22.75 4.08
N LYS A 217 22.70 -22.69 3.24
CA LYS A 217 24.01 -23.30 3.52
C LYS A 217 24.73 -22.69 4.74
N PHE A 218 24.32 -21.52 5.18
CA PHE A 218 24.89 -20.89 6.38
C PHE A 218 24.15 -21.34 7.63
N SER A 219 24.91 -21.76 8.65
CA SER A 219 24.40 -22.14 9.97
C SER A 219 23.81 -20.92 10.71
N ASP A 220 23.15 -21.16 11.84
CA ASP A 220 22.62 -20.07 12.68
C ASP A 220 23.72 -19.16 13.20
N ARG A 221 24.90 -19.72 13.51
CA ARG A 221 26.08 -18.96 13.88
C ARG A 221 26.55 -18.06 12.75
N ASP A 222 26.62 -18.57 11.53
CA ASP A 222 27.02 -17.80 10.36
C ASP A 222 26.00 -16.70 10.04
N ARG A 223 24.71 -16.98 10.23
CA ARG A 223 23.65 -15.97 10.10
C ARG A 223 23.89 -14.76 11.01
N SER A 224 24.25 -15.02 12.27
CA SER A 224 24.58 -13.96 13.22
C SER A 224 25.80 -13.14 12.78
N VAL A 225 26.85 -13.82 12.29
CA VAL A 225 28.05 -13.14 11.76
C VAL A 225 27.70 -12.28 10.54
N ILE A 226 26.91 -12.79 9.59
CA ILE A 226 26.49 -12.04 8.41
C ILE A 226 25.66 -10.80 8.80
N ARG A 227 24.72 -10.96 9.75
CA ARG A 227 23.93 -9.82 10.27
C ARG A 227 24.83 -8.77 10.92
N ASN A 228 25.77 -9.19 11.77
CA ASN A 228 26.71 -8.29 12.41
C ASN A 228 27.61 -7.58 11.38
N PHE A 229 28.00 -8.26 10.32
CA PHE A 229 28.74 -7.64 9.22
C PHE A 229 27.94 -6.52 8.54
N CYS A 230 26.62 -6.70 8.35
CA CYS A 230 25.77 -5.62 7.81
C CYS A 230 25.83 -4.35 8.70
N PHE A 231 25.93 -4.50 10.02
CA PHE A 231 26.04 -3.39 10.96
C PHE A 231 27.39 -2.67 10.94
N THR A 232 28.40 -3.17 10.22
CA THR A 232 29.63 -2.39 9.96
C THR A 232 29.42 -1.21 9.03
N SER A 233 28.31 -1.18 8.28
CA SER A 233 27.89 -0.02 7.51
C SER A 233 27.14 0.96 8.42
N PRO A 234 27.66 2.20 8.64
CA PRO A 234 27.01 3.17 9.55
C PRO A 234 25.57 3.51 9.16
N SER A 235 25.26 3.54 7.86
CA SER A 235 23.90 3.81 7.38
C SER A 235 22.95 2.66 7.65
N TYR A 236 23.42 1.41 7.51
CA TYR A 236 22.63 0.22 7.85
C TYR A 236 22.40 0.14 9.36
N GLU A 237 23.47 0.35 10.15
CA GLU A 237 23.39 0.37 11.61
C GLU A 237 22.36 1.40 12.09
N LYS A 238 22.47 2.65 11.67
CA LYS A 238 21.51 3.71 12.01
C LYS A 238 20.07 3.36 11.64
N ALA A 239 19.88 2.62 10.57
CA ALA A 239 18.53 2.23 10.11
C ALA A 239 17.97 1.03 10.87
N PHE A 240 18.77 -0.02 11.13
CA PHE A 240 18.32 -1.34 11.56
C PHE A 240 18.75 -1.76 12.97
N CYS A 241 19.60 -0.97 13.68
CA CYS A 241 19.92 -1.25 15.09
C CYS A 241 18.69 -1.11 15.99
N ASP A 242 18.81 -1.56 17.22
CA ASP A 242 17.78 -1.36 18.24
C ASP A 242 17.53 0.14 18.44
N GLY A 243 16.27 0.56 18.30
CA GLY A 243 15.88 1.95 18.33
C GLY A 243 16.16 2.74 17.04
N GLY A 244 16.72 2.10 16.00
CA GLY A 244 16.99 2.71 14.71
C GLY A 244 15.72 3.16 13.95
N THR A 245 15.93 3.74 12.77
CA THR A 245 14.83 4.31 11.96
C THR A 245 13.74 3.31 11.64
N ILE A 246 14.08 2.00 11.48
CA ILE A 246 13.13 0.93 11.16
C ILE A 246 12.03 0.75 12.23
N HIS A 247 12.34 1.05 13.49
CA HIS A 247 11.39 0.96 14.60
C HIS A 247 10.46 2.18 14.70
N ASN A 248 10.78 3.26 13.99
CA ASN A 248 10.10 4.56 14.08
C ASN A 248 9.49 5.02 12.76
N LEU A 249 9.21 4.08 11.84
CA LEU A 249 8.63 4.42 10.54
C LEU A 249 7.23 5.05 10.71
N ASP A 250 7.01 6.15 10.02
CA ASP A 250 5.72 6.82 9.91
C ASP A 250 4.98 6.41 8.63
N CYS A 251 5.73 5.96 7.63
CA CYS A 251 5.20 5.46 6.38
C CYS A 251 6.08 4.32 5.84
N VAL A 252 5.45 3.27 5.36
CA VAL A 252 6.07 2.21 4.57
C VAL A 252 5.40 2.18 3.21
N LEU A 253 6.16 2.40 2.14
CA LEU A 253 5.69 2.22 0.76
C LEU A 253 6.12 0.84 0.26
N THR A 254 5.16 -0.02 -0.02
CA THR A 254 5.46 -1.39 -0.44
C THR A 254 4.47 -1.91 -1.48
N SER A 255 4.83 -3.01 -2.10
CA SER A 255 3.95 -3.84 -2.91
C SER A 255 3.94 -5.26 -2.37
N VAL A 256 3.10 -6.10 -2.93
CA VAL A 256 3.04 -7.53 -2.62
C VAL A 256 3.46 -8.37 -3.82
N GLY A 257 4.04 -9.53 -3.55
CA GLY A 257 4.40 -10.53 -4.55
C GLY A 257 3.70 -11.85 -4.27
N ALA A 258 2.95 -12.39 -5.25
CA ALA A 258 2.26 -13.67 -5.11
C ALA A 258 3.20 -14.86 -5.45
N THR A 259 3.12 -15.96 -4.70
CA THR A 259 3.89 -17.18 -4.96
C THR A 259 3.40 -17.95 -6.18
N LYS A 260 2.19 -17.67 -6.66
CA LYS A 260 1.63 -18.24 -7.90
C LYS A 260 2.40 -17.82 -9.15
N ASP A 261 3.17 -16.74 -9.06
CA ASP A 261 3.95 -16.21 -10.16
C ASP A 261 5.40 -16.76 -10.09
N PHE A 262 5.62 -17.96 -10.62
CA PHE A 262 6.86 -18.74 -10.49
C PHE A 262 8.12 -18.12 -11.08
N GLU A 263 7.98 -17.24 -12.06
CA GLU A 263 9.13 -16.70 -12.77
C GLU A 263 9.77 -15.51 -12.05
N ARG A 264 9.22 -15.12 -10.90
CA ARG A 264 9.73 -13.97 -10.17
C ARG A 264 11.09 -14.25 -9.52
N PRO A 265 12.13 -13.47 -9.85
CA PRO A 265 13.47 -13.65 -9.32
C PRO A 265 13.56 -13.65 -7.80
N TRP A 266 12.73 -12.86 -7.10
CA TRP A 266 12.69 -12.85 -5.65
C TRP A 266 12.23 -14.20 -5.07
N LEU A 267 11.31 -14.91 -5.73
CA LEU A 267 10.87 -16.23 -5.27
C LEU A 267 11.96 -17.28 -5.46
N LYS A 268 12.67 -17.23 -6.59
CA LYS A 268 13.84 -18.09 -6.83
C LYS A 268 14.94 -17.86 -5.80
N ALA A 269 15.24 -16.59 -5.47
CA ALA A 269 16.22 -16.25 -4.45
C ALA A 269 15.81 -16.74 -3.04
N ALA A 270 14.54 -16.62 -2.66
CA ALA A 270 14.03 -17.13 -1.40
C ALA A 270 14.06 -18.67 -1.33
N ALA A 271 13.72 -19.37 -2.43
CA ALA A 271 13.82 -20.80 -2.53
C ALA A 271 15.27 -21.30 -2.34
N GLN A 272 16.24 -20.66 -3.03
CA GLN A 272 17.66 -20.92 -2.83
C GLN A 272 18.14 -20.67 -1.39
N ALA A 273 17.58 -19.65 -0.75
CA ALA A 273 17.90 -19.32 0.63
C ALA A 273 17.35 -20.33 1.65
N SER A 274 16.32 -21.09 1.31
CA SER A 274 15.61 -22.00 2.21
C SER A 274 15.80 -23.48 1.92
N THR A 275 16.45 -23.84 0.81
CA THR A 275 16.52 -25.22 0.27
C THR A 275 15.15 -25.83 -0.10
N LEU A 276 14.11 -25.01 -0.17
CA LEU A 276 12.77 -25.45 -0.57
C LEU A 276 12.66 -25.44 -2.10
N ALA A 277 11.93 -26.43 -2.64
CA ALA A 277 11.49 -26.35 -4.02
C ALA A 277 10.48 -25.22 -4.20
N LEU A 278 10.38 -24.67 -5.41
CA LEU A 278 9.38 -23.63 -5.69
C LEU A 278 7.93 -24.10 -5.47
N SER A 279 7.67 -25.40 -5.70
CA SER A 279 6.38 -26.02 -5.38
C SER A 279 6.05 -25.94 -3.90
N ASP A 280 7.03 -26.26 -3.04
CA ASP A 280 6.86 -26.32 -1.59
C ASP A 280 6.54 -24.91 -1.02
N PHE A 281 7.11 -23.86 -1.64
CA PHE A 281 6.78 -22.48 -1.27
C PHE A 281 5.31 -22.14 -1.45
N ARG A 282 4.63 -22.69 -2.46
CA ARG A 282 3.20 -22.46 -2.68
C ARG A 282 2.33 -23.09 -1.61
N GLU A 283 2.76 -24.23 -1.11
CA GLU A 283 2.05 -24.92 -0.04
C GLU A 283 2.21 -24.22 1.31
N LEU A 284 3.28 -23.43 1.46
CA LEU A 284 3.60 -22.73 2.70
C LEU A 284 3.13 -21.27 2.70
N SER A 285 3.14 -20.60 1.55
CA SER A 285 2.96 -19.15 1.47
C SER A 285 2.10 -18.70 0.29
N VAL A 286 1.18 -17.78 0.55
CA VAL A 286 0.43 -17.08 -0.50
C VAL A 286 1.30 -16.05 -1.22
N GLY A 287 2.37 -15.54 -0.59
CA GLY A 287 3.24 -14.52 -1.14
C GLY A 287 3.99 -13.74 -0.08
N ASN A 288 4.52 -12.57 -0.45
CA ASN A 288 5.25 -11.72 0.46
C ASN A 288 4.80 -10.26 0.43
N ILE A 289 5.06 -9.56 1.54
CA ILE A 289 4.99 -8.11 1.68
C ILE A 289 6.38 -7.60 2.11
N ALA A 290 7.00 -6.74 1.33
CA ALA A 290 8.33 -6.19 1.59
C ALA A 290 9.42 -7.25 1.84
N GLY A 291 9.26 -8.49 1.31
CA GLY A 291 10.16 -9.62 1.51
C GLY A 291 9.77 -10.57 2.64
N CYS A 292 8.83 -10.23 3.50
CA CYS A 292 8.26 -11.11 4.52
C CYS A 292 7.18 -12.00 3.91
N PHE A 293 7.34 -13.32 3.99
CA PHE A 293 6.38 -14.29 3.47
C PHE A 293 5.18 -14.47 4.39
N LEU A 294 4.00 -14.45 3.79
CA LEU A 294 2.71 -14.65 4.46
C LEU A 294 2.27 -16.12 4.34
N PRO A 295 1.79 -16.75 5.40
CA PRO A 295 1.38 -18.15 5.37
C PRO A 295 0.13 -18.34 4.50
N VAL A 296 -0.05 -19.55 3.97
CA VAL A 296 -1.36 -19.97 3.45
C VAL A 296 -2.37 -20.10 4.60
N PRO A 297 -3.67 -19.83 4.37
CA PRO A 297 -4.70 -20.05 5.37
C PRO A 297 -4.69 -21.52 5.88
N GLY A 298 -4.80 -21.69 7.20
CA GLY A 298 -4.82 -23.02 7.80
C GLY A 298 -3.47 -23.76 7.84
N LEU A 299 -2.35 -23.09 7.53
CA LEU A 299 -1.02 -23.70 7.60
C LEU A 299 -0.75 -24.30 8.98
N ASP A 300 -0.36 -25.55 9.02
CA ASP A 300 -0.07 -26.26 10.26
C ASP A 300 1.18 -25.72 10.99
N ALA A 301 1.40 -26.15 12.23
CA ALA A 301 2.51 -25.69 13.05
C ALA A 301 3.89 -26.03 12.43
N ARG A 302 4.00 -27.15 11.71
CA ARG A 302 5.24 -27.57 11.04
C ARG A 302 5.56 -26.67 9.86
N GLY A 303 4.57 -26.45 8.98
CA GLY A 303 4.71 -25.54 7.84
C GLY A 303 5.01 -24.11 8.29
N ARG A 304 4.34 -23.65 9.35
CA ARG A 304 4.59 -22.33 9.95
C ARG A 304 6.03 -22.18 10.42
N LYS A 305 6.56 -23.16 11.14
CA LYS A 305 7.97 -23.18 11.59
C LYS A 305 8.95 -23.12 10.40
N VAL A 306 8.65 -23.80 9.30
CA VAL A 306 9.49 -23.75 8.09
C VAL A 306 9.45 -22.35 7.49
N LEU A 307 8.27 -21.75 7.33
CA LEU A 307 8.11 -20.42 6.78
C LEU A 307 8.76 -19.33 7.65
N ASP A 308 8.64 -19.45 8.97
CA ASP A 308 9.31 -18.56 9.93
C ASP A 308 10.83 -18.64 9.78
N GLY A 309 11.39 -19.83 9.58
CA GLY A 309 12.81 -20.02 9.31
C GLY A 309 13.27 -19.33 8.01
N VAL A 310 12.42 -19.25 6.98
CA VAL A 310 12.69 -18.45 5.78
C VAL A 310 12.68 -16.95 6.09
N ASN A 311 11.67 -16.49 6.80
CA ASN A 311 11.53 -15.08 7.19
C ASN A 311 12.70 -14.62 8.11
N GLU A 312 13.18 -15.49 9.00
CA GLU A 312 14.35 -15.21 9.82
C GLU A 312 15.65 -15.01 9.03
N ARG A 313 15.75 -15.53 7.80
CA ARG A 313 16.90 -15.34 6.92
C ARG A 313 16.87 -14.02 6.16
N TRP A 314 15.74 -13.33 6.18
CA TRP A 314 15.56 -12.04 5.54
C TRP A 314 16.32 -10.93 6.28
N LEU A 315 17.11 -10.13 5.55
CA LEU A 315 17.92 -9.03 6.11
C LEU A 315 17.20 -7.68 6.10
N GLY A 316 16.05 -7.59 5.44
CA GLY A 316 15.24 -6.38 5.39
C GLY A 316 14.29 -6.23 6.58
N ILE A 317 13.24 -5.44 6.37
CA ILE A 317 12.17 -5.22 7.34
C ILE A 317 11.53 -6.54 7.77
N GLN A 318 11.17 -6.65 9.04
CA GLN A 318 10.51 -7.84 9.59
C GLN A 318 9.03 -7.58 9.84
N PHE A 319 8.24 -8.64 10.00
CA PHE A 319 6.80 -8.55 10.32
C PHE A 319 6.51 -7.59 11.46
N GLN A 320 7.26 -7.69 12.56
CA GLN A 320 7.07 -6.87 13.74
C GLN A 320 7.23 -5.37 13.44
N HIS A 321 8.17 -5.00 12.57
CA HIS A 321 8.36 -3.60 12.16
C HIS A 321 7.16 -3.09 11.36
N LEU A 322 6.61 -3.91 10.45
CA LEU A 322 5.41 -3.58 9.69
C LEU A 322 4.20 -3.40 10.62
N GLN A 323 3.99 -4.34 11.55
CA GLN A 323 2.91 -4.27 12.54
C GLN A 323 3.06 -3.04 13.45
N ASN A 324 4.26 -2.75 13.91
CA ASN A 324 4.54 -1.57 14.73
C ASN A 324 4.24 -0.27 13.98
N CYS A 325 4.67 -0.18 12.70
CA CYS A 325 4.35 0.96 11.84
C CYS A 325 2.83 1.11 11.66
N ALA A 326 2.14 0.01 11.35
CA ALA A 326 0.70 0.01 11.15
C ALA A 326 -0.07 0.43 12.42
N ALA A 327 0.29 -0.11 13.57
CA ALA A 327 -0.32 0.25 14.84
C ALA A 327 -0.01 1.70 15.27
N ALA A 328 1.20 2.18 15.01
CA ALA A 328 1.60 3.56 15.33
C ALA A 328 0.84 4.58 14.48
N ALA A 329 0.54 4.26 13.21
CA ALA A 329 -0.16 5.13 12.28
C ALA A 329 -1.52 5.60 12.80
N LEU A 330 -2.25 4.71 13.49
CA LEU A 330 -3.56 5.03 14.10
C LEU A 330 -3.48 6.14 15.15
N ARG A 331 -2.38 6.17 15.91
CA ARG A 331 -2.16 7.17 16.97
C ARG A 331 -1.54 8.45 16.44
N LYS A 332 -0.56 8.32 15.54
CA LYS A 332 0.22 9.44 14.99
C LYS A 332 -0.50 10.15 13.85
N ARG A 333 -1.56 9.57 13.28
CA ARG A 333 -2.26 10.05 12.07
C ARG A 333 -1.33 10.13 10.85
N THR A 334 -0.38 9.21 10.78
CA THR A 334 0.53 9.03 9.65
C THR A 334 -0.02 7.98 8.68
N PRO A 335 0.52 7.87 7.45
CA PRO A 335 0.03 6.89 6.47
C PRO A 335 0.19 5.44 6.91
N GLY A 336 1.19 5.12 7.76
CA GLY A 336 1.48 3.74 8.12
C GLY A 336 1.96 2.91 6.94
N VAL A 337 1.51 1.67 6.86
CA VAL A 337 1.88 0.76 5.77
C VAL A 337 0.93 0.96 4.59
N VAL A 338 1.49 1.44 3.49
CA VAL A 338 0.81 1.70 2.21
C VAL A 338 1.18 0.60 1.23
N VAL A 339 0.19 -0.17 0.80
CA VAL A 339 0.37 -1.26 -0.16
C VAL A 339 -0.15 -0.84 -1.52
N LEU A 340 0.70 -0.97 -2.55
CA LEU A 340 0.34 -0.79 -3.94
C LEU A 340 0.22 -2.16 -4.60
N ALA A 341 -0.98 -2.53 -5.04
CA ALA A 341 -1.23 -3.83 -5.63
C ALA A 341 -2.10 -3.73 -6.88
N ILE A 342 -1.66 -4.34 -7.97
CA ILE A 342 -2.32 -4.33 -9.28
C ILE A 342 -2.49 -5.77 -9.76
N GLY A 343 -3.70 -6.10 -10.19
CA GLY A 343 -4.07 -7.39 -10.75
C GLY A 343 -4.60 -8.39 -9.73
N GLU A 344 -5.57 -9.18 -10.16
CA GLU A 344 -6.32 -10.15 -9.34
C GLU A 344 -5.45 -11.21 -8.67
N GLY A 345 -4.35 -11.63 -9.32
CA GLY A 345 -3.43 -12.64 -8.77
C GLY A 345 -2.77 -12.27 -7.44
N LYS A 346 -2.86 -11.02 -7.00
CA LYS A 346 -2.33 -10.55 -5.72
C LYS A 346 -3.36 -10.53 -4.58
N ALA A 347 -4.62 -10.84 -4.86
CA ALA A 347 -5.70 -10.67 -3.89
C ALA A 347 -5.52 -11.52 -2.62
N GLU A 348 -5.09 -12.78 -2.75
CA GLU A 348 -4.84 -13.65 -1.60
C GLU A 348 -3.75 -13.09 -0.69
N VAL A 349 -2.66 -12.58 -1.29
CA VAL A 349 -1.55 -11.98 -0.52
C VAL A 349 -2.00 -10.71 0.20
N VAL A 350 -2.78 -9.87 -0.48
CA VAL A 350 -3.34 -8.64 0.11
C VAL A 350 -4.28 -8.97 1.25
N LEU A 351 -5.17 -9.96 1.06
CA LEU A 351 -6.11 -10.39 2.09
C LEU A 351 -5.36 -10.89 3.34
N GLU A 352 -4.37 -11.76 3.18
CA GLU A 352 -3.56 -12.25 4.31
C GLU A 352 -2.76 -11.11 4.97
N ALA A 353 -2.22 -10.17 4.20
CA ALA A 353 -1.56 -9.00 4.78
C ALA A 353 -2.51 -8.15 5.64
N ILE A 354 -3.77 -7.99 5.21
CA ILE A 354 -4.81 -7.30 6.00
C ILE A 354 -5.16 -8.09 7.25
N LYS A 355 -5.43 -9.40 7.13
CA LYS A 355 -5.71 -10.27 8.29
C LYS A 355 -4.63 -10.17 9.37
N HIS A 356 -3.36 -10.08 8.97
CA HIS A 356 -2.22 -9.91 9.86
C HIS A 356 -1.96 -8.46 10.31
N LYS A 357 -2.88 -7.52 10.03
CA LYS A 357 -2.76 -6.10 10.42
C LYS A 357 -1.50 -5.40 9.88
N LEU A 358 -1.10 -5.74 8.66
CA LEU A 358 0.09 -5.18 8.00
C LEU A 358 -0.25 -4.05 7.00
N VAL A 359 -1.51 -3.63 6.89
CA VAL A 359 -1.95 -2.66 5.89
C VAL A 359 -2.79 -1.56 6.52
N ASN A 360 -2.38 -0.30 6.32
CA ASN A 360 -3.21 0.86 6.70
C ASN A 360 -3.91 1.47 5.48
N ILE A 361 -3.22 1.52 4.36
CA ILE A 361 -3.74 2.08 3.11
C ILE A 361 -3.51 1.06 2.00
N LEU A 362 -4.58 0.62 1.38
CA LEU A 362 -4.50 -0.20 0.18
C LEU A 362 -4.85 0.65 -1.04
N CYS A 363 -3.89 0.77 -1.97
CA CYS A 363 -4.11 1.31 -3.30
C CYS A 363 -4.13 0.14 -4.29
N CYS A 364 -5.25 -0.09 -4.96
CA CYS A 364 -5.42 -1.23 -5.86
C CYS A 364 -6.17 -0.87 -7.14
N ASP A 365 -6.15 -1.77 -8.12
CA ASP A 365 -6.97 -1.66 -9.32
C ASP A 365 -8.32 -2.40 -9.17
N MET A 366 -9.23 -2.13 -10.11
CA MET A 366 -10.57 -2.71 -10.11
C MET A 366 -10.59 -4.25 -10.16
N ARG A 367 -9.60 -4.88 -10.80
CA ARG A 367 -9.53 -6.35 -10.90
C ARG A 367 -9.20 -6.97 -9.55
N LEU A 368 -8.22 -6.39 -8.86
CA LEU A 368 -7.87 -6.82 -7.51
C LEU A 368 -9.02 -6.59 -6.54
N MET A 369 -9.70 -5.44 -6.63
CA MET A 369 -10.88 -5.14 -5.81
C MET A 369 -11.97 -6.20 -5.97
N LYS A 370 -12.37 -6.53 -7.21
CA LYS A 370 -13.37 -7.56 -7.47
C LYS A 370 -12.98 -8.92 -6.88
N ARG A 371 -11.71 -9.30 -7.02
CA ARG A 371 -11.23 -10.57 -6.45
C ARG A 371 -11.23 -10.56 -4.93
N LEU A 372 -10.93 -9.42 -4.30
CA LEU A 372 -11.05 -9.27 -2.84
C LEU A 372 -12.51 -9.38 -2.37
N GLU A 373 -13.48 -8.81 -3.10
CA GLU A 373 -14.91 -8.98 -2.79
C GLU A 373 -15.31 -10.46 -2.78
N GLU A 374 -14.89 -11.23 -3.80
CA GLU A 374 -15.15 -12.67 -3.89
C GLU A 374 -14.52 -13.44 -2.72
N LEU A 375 -13.28 -13.14 -2.38
CA LEU A 375 -12.57 -13.80 -1.28
C LEU A 375 -13.20 -13.47 0.08
N CYS A 376 -13.59 -12.21 0.33
CA CYS A 376 -14.31 -11.83 1.54
C CYS A 376 -15.63 -12.58 1.69
N ALA A 377 -16.41 -12.71 0.61
CA ALA A 377 -17.66 -13.47 0.64
C ALA A 377 -17.43 -14.97 0.97
N GLN A 378 -16.38 -15.58 0.44
CA GLN A 378 -16.00 -16.97 0.74
C GLN A 378 -15.59 -17.15 2.21
N GLU A 379 -14.79 -16.23 2.76
CA GLU A 379 -14.37 -16.28 4.17
C GLU A 379 -15.56 -16.13 5.13
N THR A 380 -16.49 -15.22 4.84
CA THR A 380 -17.71 -15.03 5.67
C THR A 380 -18.55 -16.31 5.70
N LEU A 381 -18.78 -16.95 4.54
CA LEU A 381 -19.51 -18.21 4.48
C LEU A 381 -18.80 -19.34 5.24
N SER A 382 -17.49 -19.36 5.26
CA SER A 382 -16.70 -20.38 5.99
C SER A 382 -16.71 -20.19 7.52
N LEU A 383 -16.99 -18.97 8.00
CA LEU A 383 -17.12 -18.67 9.43
C LEU A 383 -18.52 -18.96 9.98
N GLU A 384 -19.54 -19.00 9.11
CA GLU A 384 -20.93 -19.29 9.47
C GLU A 384 -21.26 -20.80 9.41
N ALA A 385 -20.41 -21.62 8.78
CA ALA A 385 -20.56 -23.07 8.65
C ALA A 385 -19.84 -23.83 9.76
#